data_c6dac4f34d42826fa6ab9e8063bb00cb
#
_entry.id   c6dac4f34d42826fa6ab9e8063bb00cb
#
_cell.length_a   1.000
_cell.length_b   1.000
_cell.length_c   1.000
_cell.angle_alpha   90.00
_cell.angle_beta   90.00
_cell.angle_gamma   90.00
#
_symmetry.space_group_name_H-M   'P 1'
#
loop_
_entity.id
_entity.type
_entity.pdbx_description
1 polymer ?
#
loop_
_entity_poly.entity_id
_entity_poly.type
_entity_poly.pdbx_seq_one_letter_code
_entity_poly.pdbx_strand_id
1 'polypeptide(L)'
;MILVILIDQYNLPEDIYEVVFATSQQKIVAKVLVNTFKGNNSELTKSEMSLFATKLHEGELMTTIDEEPFRGKNIKLSYNKRQFYDRILTPMRSMGLIDYDLYKKTYKLSDGFGKLMLTVAKMWSEEVQRQNPSFIVKAQETN
;
A
#
# COMPACT_ATOMS: atom_id res chain seq x y z
N MET A 1 -19.21 3.41 -9.89
CA MET A 1 -18.38 3.14 -11.05
C MET A 1 -17.00 2.64 -10.64
N ILE A 2 -16.53 1.67 -11.35
CA ILE A 2 -15.21 1.09 -11.06
C ILE A 2 -14.18 1.72 -11.96
N LEU A 3 -13.13 2.25 -11.34
CA LEU A 3 -12.00 2.76 -12.10
C LEU A 3 -11.02 1.63 -12.35
N VAL A 4 -10.66 1.45 -13.60
CA VAL A 4 -9.70 0.42 -13.99
C VAL A 4 -8.26 0.95 -13.90
N ILE A 5 -8.10 2.26 -14.07
CA ILE A 5 -6.78 2.86 -14.08
C ILE A 5 -6.29 3.07 -12.64
N LEU A 6 -5.28 2.31 -12.26
CA LEU A 6 -4.64 2.43 -10.95
C LEU A 6 -3.37 3.26 -11.01
N ILE A 7 -2.69 3.21 -12.15
CA ILE A 7 -1.44 3.91 -12.36
C ILE A 7 -1.52 4.63 -13.71
N ASP A 8 -1.32 5.93 -13.68
CA ASP A 8 -1.39 6.76 -14.87
C ASP A 8 -0.01 7.38 -15.11
N GLN A 9 0.66 7.00 -16.20
CA GLN A 9 2.03 7.47 -16.47
C GLN A 9 2.11 8.99 -16.68
N TYR A 10 0.99 9.61 -17.04
CA TYR A 10 0.95 11.06 -17.27
C TYR A 10 0.63 11.84 -16.02
N ASN A 11 0.26 11.13 -14.97
CA ASN A 11 -0.21 11.75 -13.73
C ASN A 11 0.11 10.88 -12.54
N LEU A 12 1.31 10.32 -12.52
CA LEU A 12 1.75 9.45 -11.44
C LEU A 12 2.06 10.30 -10.20
N PRO A 13 1.45 10.01 -9.07
CA PRO A 13 1.77 10.73 -7.84
C PRO A 13 3.23 10.53 -7.43
N GLU A 14 3.80 11.51 -6.76
CA GLU A 14 5.16 11.40 -6.25
C GLU A 14 5.24 10.62 -4.95
N ASP A 15 4.12 10.45 -4.28
CA ASP A 15 4.03 9.80 -2.98
C ASP A 15 3.47 8.39 -3.18
N ILE A 16 4.23 7.38 -2.73
CA ILE A 16 3.83 5.99 -2.85
C ILE A 16 2.48 5.73 -2.15
N TYR A 17 2.20 6.43 -1.08
CA TYR A 17 0.93 6.25 -0.37
C TYR A 17 -0.26 6.67 -1.22
N GLU A 18 -0.09 7.64 -2.10
CA GLU A 18 -1.16 8.05 -3.01
C GLU A 18 -1.37 7.04 -4.14
N VAL A 19 -0.34 6.28 -4.48
CA VAL A 19 -0.46 5.21 -5.47
C VAL A 19 -1.20 4.01 -4.90
N VAL A 20 -0.93 3.68 -3.64
CA VAL A 20 -1.38 2.43 -3.03
C VAL A 20 -2.75 2.56 -2.36
N PHE A 21 -3.03 3.69 -1.72
CA PHE A 21 -4.23 3.84 -0.91
C PHE A 21 -5.25 4.77 -1.55
N ALA A 22 -6.52 4.38 -1.44
CA ALA A 22 -7.61 5.09 -2.11
C ALA A 22 -8.07 6.35 -1.40
N THR A 23 -7.99 6.38 -0.07
CA THR A 23 -8.52 7.51 0.70
C THR A 23 -7.41 8.24 1.46
N SER A 24 -7.65 9.52 1.75
CA SER A 24 -6.71 10.30 2.55
C SER A 24 -6.51 9.72 3.93
N GLN A 25 -7.57 9.22 4.54
CA GLN A 25 -7.48 8.61 5.87
C GLN A 25 -6.59 7.37 5.85
N GLN A 26 -6.77 6.51 4.85
CA GLN A 26 -5.93 5.31 4.72
C GLN A 26 -4.46 5.67 4.52
N LYS A 27 -4.19 6.69 3.70
CA LYS A 27 -2.82 7.16 3.49
C LYS A 27 -2.17 7.61 4.78
N ILE A 28 -2.89 8.39 5.57
CA ILE A 28 -2.36 8.92 6.82
C ILE A 28 -2.07 7.78 7.80
N VAL A 29 -3.01 6.84 7.94
CA VAL A 29 -2.82 5.69 8.83
C VAL A 29 -1.60 4.87 8.39
N ALA A 30 -1.47 4.63 7.10
CA ALA A 30 -0.33 3.88 6.57
C ALA A 30 0.99 4.61 6.80
N LYS A 31 1.03 5.93 6.61
CA LYS A 31 2.23 6.74 6.90
C LYS A 31 2.63 6.63 8.36
N VAL A 32 1.68 6.73 9.26
CA VAL A 32 1.95 6.64 10.70
C VAL A 32 2.46 5.26 11.06
N LEU A 33 1.86 4.22 10.48
CA LEU A 33 2.33 2.85 10.68
C LEU A 33 3.77 2.67 10.20
N VAL A 34 4.07 3.10 8.99
CA VAL A 34 5.42 2.97 8.44
C VAL A 34 6.43 3.75 9.29
N ASN A 35 6.07 4.95 9.74
CA ASN A 35 6.95 5.73 10.61
C ASN A 35 7.17 5.04 11.95
N THR A 36 6.16 4.36 12.46
CA THR A 36 6.29 3.55 13.67
C THR A 36 7.28 2.41 13.47
N PHE A 37 7.18 1.71 12.34
CA PHE A 37 8.18 0.71 11.98
C PHE A 37 9.59 1.30 11.95
N LYS A 38 9.75 2.43 11.26
CA LYS A 38 11.07 3.05 11.11
C LYS A 38 11.68 3.47 12.44
N GLY A 39 10.84 3.88 13.38
CA GLY A 39 11.28 4.24 14.71
C GLY A 39 11.61 3.03 15.59
N ASN A 40 11.39 1.82 15.10
CA ASN A 40 11.57 0.60 15.86
C ASN A 40 12.37 -0.44 15.05
N ASN A 41 13.42 0.00 14.38
CA ASN A 41 14.29 -0.83 13.55
C ASN A 41 13.55 -1.58 12.44
N SER A 42 12.50 -0.96 11.91
CA SER A 42 11.67 -1.50 10.82
C SER A 42 10.95 -2.79 11.19
N GLU A 43 10.76 -3.06 12.47
CA GLU A 43 10.09 -4.25 12.96
C GLU A 43 9.08 -3.89 14.04
N LEU A 44 7.97 -4.63 14.09
CA LEU A 44 7.00 -4.57 15.17
C LEU A 44 6.58 -6.00 15.50
N THR A 45 6.62 -6.35 16.78
CA THR A 45 6.11 -7.65 17.21
C THR A 45 4.60 -7.68 17.04
N LYS A 46 4.02 -8.88 17.05
CA LYS A 46 2.57 -9.06 17.00
C LYS A 46 1.89 -8.26 18.11
N SER A 47 2.46 -8.26 19.30
CA SER A 47 1.92 -7.50 20.44
C SER A 47 2.00 -6.00 20.22
N GLU A 48 3.12 -5.53 19.70
CA GLU A 48 3.29 -4.11 19.37
C GLU A 48 2.32 -3.66 18.29
N MET A 49 2.09 -4.49 17.30
CA MET A 49 1.11 -4.19 16.25
C MET A 49 -0.30 -4.12 16.84
N SER A 50 -0.64 -5.04 17.72
CA SER A 50 -1.94 -5.03 18.38
C SER A 50 -2.11 -3.78 19.24
N LEU A 51 -1.07 -3.35 19.93
CA LEU A 51 -1.10 -2.13 20.71
C LEU A 51 -1.29 -0.91 19.83
N PHE A 52 -0.58 -0.86 18.69
CA PHE A 52 -0.75 0.20 17.71
C PHE A 52 -2.20 0.28 17.25
N ALA A 53 -2.78 -0.86 16.88
CA ALA A 53 -4.15 -0.91 16.39
C ALA A 53 -5.16 -0.49 17.47
N THR A 54 -4.91 -0.84 18.71
CA THR A 54 -5.77 -0.46 19.84
C THR A 54 -5.70 1.05 20.09
N LYS A 55 -4.49 1.61 20.12
CA LYS A 55 -4.33 3.05 20.32
C LYS A 55 -4.96 3.84 19.18
N LEU A 56 -4.84 3.35 17.96
CA LEU A 56 -5.46 3.95 16.80
C LEU A 56 -6.98 3.92 16.93
N HIS A 57 -7.55 2.79 17.35
CA HIS A 57 -8.99 2.64 17.54
C HIS A 57 -9.52 3.58 18.61
N GLU A 58 -8.77 3.74 19.69
CA GLU A 58 -9.18 4.58 20.81
C GLU A 58 -8.85 6.07 20.57
N GLY A 59 -8.23 6.40 19.46
CA GLY A 59 -7.88 7.77 19.14
C GLY A 59 -6.77 8.32 20.03
N GLU A 60 -5.87 7.45 20.49
CA GLU A 60 -4.78 7.86 21.38
C GLU A 60 -3.47 8.16 20.63
N LEU A 61 -3.43 7.90 19.32
CA LEU A 61 -2.24 8.22 18.53
C LEU A 61 -2.27 9.69 18.14
N MET A 62 -1.17 10.37 18.45
CA MET A 62 -0.95 11.74 18.02
C MET A 62 0.08 11.75 16.92
N THR A 63 -0.17 12.51 15.89
CA THR A 63 0.76 12.61 14.77
C THR A 63 0.79 14.03 14.22
N THR A 64 1.91 14.36 13.59
CA THR A 64 2.04 15.62 12.85
C THR A 64 1.96 15.26 11.38
N ILE A 65 1.05 15.92 10.67
CA ILE A 65 0.82 15.64 9.25
C ILE A 65 1.39 16.80 8.44
N ASP A 66 2.17 16.49 7.43
CA ASP A 66 2.76 17.48 6.54
C ASP A 66 1.87 17.69 5.31
N GLU A 67 0.58 17.94 5.56
CA GLU A 67 -0.42 18.21 4.52
C GLU A 67 -1.37 19.28 5.03
N GLU A 68 -1.76 20.19 4.14
CA GLU A 68 -2.75 21.19 4.48
C GLU A 68 -4.13 20.56 4.66
N PRO A 69 -4.97 21.03 5.60
CA PRO A 69 -4.73 22.17 6.51
C PRO A 69 -4.01 21.80 7.80
N PHE A 70 -3.45 20.62 7.91
CA PHE A 70 -2.95 20.05 9.17
C PHE A 70 -1.46 20.25 9.37
N ARG A 71 -0.77 20.83 8.41
CA ARG A 71 0.67 20.98 8.46
C ARG A 71 1.12 21.70 9.73
N GLY A 72 2.08 21.10 10.42
CA GLY A 72 2.64 21.68 11.64
C GLY A 72 1.78 21.51 12.88
N LYS A 73 0.64 20.84 12.79
CA LYS A 73 -0.26 20.62 13.93
C LYS A 73 -0.18 19.18 14.39
N ASN A 74 -0.28 18.97 15.70
CA ASN A 74 -0.46 17.64 16.24
C ASN A 74 -1.92 17.25 16.10
N ILE A 75 -2.18 16.16 15.46
CA ILE A 75 -3.52 15.68 15.18
C ILE A 75 -3.72 14.35 15.87
N LYS A 76 -4.88 14.22 16.51
CA LYS A 76 -5.29 12.96 17.11
C LYS A 76 -5.85 12.08 16.01
N LEU A 77 -5.24 10.93 15.81
CA LEU A 77 -5.61 10.02 14.75
C LEU A 77 -6.48 8.90 15.31
N SER A 78 -7.62 8.68 14.68
CA SER A 78 -8.54 7.60 15.06
C SER A 78 -8.96 6.81 13.83
N TYR A 79 -8.93 5.49 13.95
CA TYR A 79 -9.33 4.60 12.88
C TYR A 79 -9.76 3.27 13.48
N ASN A 80 -10.85 2.70 12.99
CA ASN A 80 -11.40 1.46 13.51
C ASN A 80 -10.39 0.32 13.46
N LYS A 81 -10.24 -0.42 14.56
CA LYS A 81 -9.25 -1.49 14.67
C LYS A 81 -9.43 -2.58 13.63
N ARG A 82 -10.67 -3.03 13.43
CA ARG A 82 -10.95 -4.09 12.46
C ARG A 82 -10.66 -3.62 11.04
N GLN A 83 -11.04 -2.37 10.72
CA GLN A 83 -10.75 -1.80 9.42
C GLN A 83 -9.26 -1.59 9.21
N PHE A 84 -8.51 -1.30 10.28
CA PHE A 84 -7.06 -1.21 10.19
C PHE A 84 -6.48 -2.53 9.70
N TYR A 85 -6.84 -3.64 10.34
CA TYR A 85 -6.35 -4.95 9.91
C TYR A 85 -6.82 -5.30 8.50
N ASP A 86 -8.08 -5.08 8.19
CA ASP A 86 -8.67 -5.51 6.93
C ASP A 86 -8.28 -4.62 5.74
N ARG A 87 -8.12 -3.32 5.97
CA ARG A 87 -7.95 -2.35 4.88
C ARG A 87 -6.56 -1.75 4.81
N ILE A 88 -5.75 -1.89 5.83
CA ILE A 88 -4.40 -1.34 5.86
C ILE A 88 -3.37 -2.46 5.96
N LEU A 89 -3.36 -3.18 7.08
CA LEU A 89 -2.31 -4.16 7.35
C LEU A 89 -2.33 -5.34 6.38
N THR A 90 -3.48 -5.98 6.22
CA THR A 90 -3.58 -7.15 5.34
C THR A 90 -3.25 -6.80 3.89
N PRO A 91 -3.79 -5.71 3.30
CA PRO A 91 -3.36 -5.31 1.95
C PRO A 91 -1.89 -4.99 1.85
N MET A 92 -1.30 -4.33 2.84
CA MET A 92 0.14 -4.04 2.81
C MET A 92 0.97 -5.31 2.83
N ARG A 93 0.53 -6.32 3.56
CA ARG A 93 1.19 -7.63 3.54
C ARG A 93 1.03 -8.30 2.17
N SER A 94 -0.17 -8.29 1.63
CA SER A 94 -0.45 -8.92 0.34
C SER A 94 0.36 -8.30 -0.80
N MET A 95 0.60 -7.00 -0.72
CA MET A 95 1.36 -6.29 -1.73
C MET A 95 2.87 -6.35 -1.52
N GLY A 96 3.32 -6.95 -0.44
CA GLY A 96 4.76 -7.06 -0.17
C GLY A 96 5.38 -5.81 0.45
N LEU A 97 4.57 -4.91 1.00
CA LEU A 97 5.08 -3.74 1.72
C LEU A 97 5.51 -4.12 3.14
N ILE A 98 4.86 -5.12 3.71
CA ILE A 98 5.11 -5.63 5.06
C ILE A 98 5.14 -7.15 5.01
N ASP A 99 6.13 -7.75 5.67
CA ASP A 99 6.23 -9.18 5.87
C ASP A 99 5.88 -9.55 7.31
N TYR A 100 5.40 -10.76 7.52
CA TYR A 100 5.17 -11.31 8.85
C TYR A 100 5.93 -12.63 8.99
N ASP A 101 6.80 -12.69 10.00
CA ASP A 101 7.54 -13.90 10.33
C ASP A 101 6.73 -14.71 11.35
N LEU A 102 6.23 -15.88 10.95
CA LEU A 102 5.40 -16.72 11.78
C LEU A 102 6.14 -17.26 13.02
N TYR A 103 7.44 -17.52 12.88
CA TYR A 103 8.22 -18.08 13.97
C TYR A 103 8.56 -17.03 15.02
N LYS A 104 8.98 -15.86 14.57
CA LYS A 104 9.32 -14.75 15.47
C LYS A 104 8.10 -13.94 15.86
N LYS A 105 6.97 -14.16 15.22
CA LYS A 105 5.74 -13.38 15.43
C LYS A 105 6.03 -11.88 15.34
N THR A 106 6.69 -11.51 14.26
CA THR A 106 7.18 -10.15 14.06
C THR A 106 6.87 -9.68 12.65
N TYR A 107 6.32 -8.48 12.56
CA TYR A 107 6.13 -7.79 11.29
C TYR A 107 7.36 -6.96 10.99
N LYS A 108 7.69 -6.80 9.71
CA LYS A 108 8.76 -5.90 9.31
C LYS A 108 8.49 -5.29 7.94
N LEU A 109 9.05 -4.12 7.73
CA LEU A 109 8.99 -3.49 6.40
C LEU A 109 9.76 -4.36 5.41
N SER A 110 9.23 -4.44 4.19
CA SER A 110 9.76 -5.35 3.18
C SER A 110 9.86 -4.65 1.83
N ASP A 111 10.82 -5.07 1.03
CA ASP A 111 10.95 -4.63 -0.36
C ASP A 111 10.28 -5.61 -1.33
N GLY A 112 9.47 -6.52 -0.82
CA GLY A 112 8.73 -7.45 -1.67
C GLY A 112 7.84 -6.76 -2.69
N PHE A 113 7.31 -5.57 -2.33
CA PHE A 113 6.49 -4.78 -3.24
C PHE A 113 7.27 -4.40 -4.50
N GLY A 114 8.51 -3.92 -4.35
CA GLY A 114 9.33 -3.57 -5.51
C GLY A 114 9.57 -4.77 -6.41
N LYS A 115 9.88 -5.91 -5.81
CA LYS A 115 10.09 -7.14 -6.55
C LYS A 115 8.83 -7.59 -7.29
N LEU A 116 7.68 -7.47 -6.63
CA LEU A 116 6.40 -7.82 -7.23
C LEU A 116 6.10 -6.90 -8.43
N MET A 117 6.36 -5.61 -8.28
CA MET A 117 6.11 -4.67 -9.36
C MET A 117 7.03 -4.93 -10.56
N LEU A 118 8.28 -5.32 -10.32
CA LEU A 118 9.19 -5.70 -11.40
C LEU A 118 8.67 -6.93 -12.13
N THR A 119 8.13 -7.90 -11.39
CA THR A 119 7.53 -9.10 -11.98
C THR A 119 6.33 -8.74 -12.85
N VAL A 120 5.45 -7.88 -12.35
CA VAL A 120 4.29 -7.42 -13.11
C VAL A 120 4.71 -6.68 -14.38
N ALA A 121 5.70 -5.80 -14.25
CA ALA A 121 6.23 -5.08 -15.41
C ALA A 121 6.78 -6.05 -16.47
N LYS A 122 7.48 -7.08 -16.02
CA LYS A 122 8.02 -8.10 -16.93
C LYS A 122 6.91 -8.88 -17.64
N MET A 123 5.84 -9.20 -16.92
CA MET A 123 4.70 -9.88 -17.51
C MET A 123 4.14 -9.11 -18.69
N TRP A 124 4.03 -7.80 -18.56
CA TRP A 124 3.52 -6.97 -19.66
C TRP A 124 4.50 -6.94 -20.82
N SER A 125 5.81 -6.78 -20.54
CA SER A 125 6.82 -6.79 -21.58
C SER A 125 6.81 -8.10 -22.36
N GLU A 126 6.63 -9.19 -21.68
CA GLU A 126 6.54 -10.51 -22.32
C GLU A 126 5.27 -10.64 -23.17
N GLU A 127 4.16 -10.09 -22.67
CA GLU A 127 2.91 -10.13 -23.42
C GLU A 127 3.01 -9.33 -24.71
N VAL A 128 3.65 -8.16 -24.67
CA VAL A 128 3.86 -7.34 -25.87
C VAL A 128 4.69 -8.07 -26.92
N GLN A 129 5.65 -8.86 -26.49
CA GLN A 129 6.54 -9.57 -27.39
C GLN A 129 5.98 -10.89 -27.87
N ARG A 130 4.97 -11.42 -27.22
CA ARG A 130 4.42 -12.71 -27.56
C ARG A 130 3.68 -12.65 -28.88
N GLN A 131 3.91 -13.65 -29.72
CA GLN A 131 3.13 -13.81 -30.94
C GLN A 131 2.02 -14.81 -30.66
N ASN A 132 0.82 -14.46 -31.10
CA ASN A 132 -0.33 -15.31 -30.90
C ASN A 132 -1.17 -15.35 -32.17
N PRO A 133 -0.77 -16.14 -33.16
CA PRO A 133 -1.45 -16.19 -34.43
C PRO A 133 -2.90 -16.65 -34.33
N SER A 134 -3.26 -17.40 -33.30
CA SER A 134 -4.64 -17.87 -33.15
C SER A 134 -5.60 -16.77 -32.75
N PHE A 135 -5.11 -15.58 -32.44
CA PHE A 135 -5.92 -14.45 -32.04
C PHE A 135 -5.78 -13.24 -32.94
N ILE A 136 -5.34 -13.46 -34.16
CA ILE A 136 -5.22 -12.33 -35.08
C ILE A 136 -6.60 -11.87 -35.49
N VAL A 137 -6.95 -10.67 -35.12
CA VAL A 137 -8.19 -10.04 -35.57
C VAL A 137 -7.86 -9.16 -36.75
N LYS A 138 -8.39 -9.52 -37.90
CA LYS A 138 -8.14 -8.75 -39.10
C LYS A 138 -9.12 -7.64 -39.17
N ALA A 139 -8.59 -6.53 -39.19
CA ALA A 139 -9.45 -5.44 -39.30
C ALA A 139 -9.99 -5.37 -40.66
N GLN A 140 -9.73 -5.84 -41.47
CA GLN A 140 -10.21 -5.72 -42.52
C GLN A 140 -10.24 -6.20 -43.49
N GLU A 141 -10.38 -6.56 -43.84
CA GLU A 141 -10.54 -7.16 -44.68
C GLU A 141 -11.21 -6.70 -45.60
N THR A 142 -11.46 -6.02 -45.84
CA THR A 142 -12.21 -5.46 -46.52
C THR A 142 -11.98 -5.56 -47.72
N ASN A 143 -11.74 -5.83 -48.26
CA ASN A 143 -11.63 -5.81 -49.39
C ASN A 143 -12.37 -5.63 -50.12
#